data_065bf996150491b7d8a243b31faac698
#
_entry.id   065bf996150491b7d8a243b31faac698
#
_cell.length_a   1.000
_cell.length_b   1.000
_cell.length_c   1.000
_cell.angle_alpha   90.00
_cell.angle_beta   90.00
_cell.angle_gamma   90.00
#
_symmetry.space_group_name_H-M   'P 1'
#
loop_
_entity.id
_entity.type
_entity.pdbx_description
1 polymer ?
#
loop_
_entity_poly.entity_id
_entity_poly.type
_entity_poly.pdbx_seq_one_letter_code
_entity_poly.pdbx_strand_id
1 'polypeptide(L)'
;MAKEEHSDLWATVNLCDSPSKPGAVGVRVSIPREKGAPHQWARIRLQWFDGTARAWRLVRSGGDAGFARIGIGTRLVQGGTTFTFPLPKPGSRIVLRGLVDVEWRDGTEVVDHARLNTTAGHRDGKDRQRRVSRSSCEITR
;
A
#
# COMPACT_ATOMS: atom_id res chain seq x y z
N MET A 1 24.58 5.20 -1.37
CA MET A 1 23.81 5.41 -2.61
C MET A 1 22.33 5.39 -2.30
N ALA A 2 21.58 6.27 -2.91
CA ALA A 2 20.17 6.46 -2.59
C ALA A 2 19.33 5.17 -2.72
N LYS A 3 19.64 4.34 -3.70
CA LYS A 3 18.92 3.08 -3.90
C LYS A 3 19.09 2.07 -2.76
N GLU A 4 20.26 2.07 -2.13
CA GLU A 4 20.51 1.16 -1.02
C GLU A 4 19.82 1.63 0.25
N GLU A 5 19.73 2.95 0.45
CA GLU A 5 19.05 3.53 1.59
C GLU A 5 17.56 3.20 1.61
N HIS A 6 16.98 2.91 0.44
CA HIS A 6 15.57 2.62 0.28
C HIS A 6 15.26 1.17 -0.11
N SER A 7 16.24 0.26 0.07
CA SER A 7 16.02 -1.16 -0.25
C SER A 7 14.90 -1.80 0.58
N ASP A 8 14.68 -1.29 1.78
CA ASP A 8 13.62 -1.76 2.67
C ASP A 8 12.32 -0.97 2.50
N LEU A 9 12.27 -0.06 1.54
CA LEU A 9 11.07 0.70 1.21
C LEU A 9 10.30 -0.02 0.11
N TRP A 10 9.15 -0.56 0.48
CA TRP A 10 8.30 -1.25 -0.47
C TRP A 10 6.85 -1.23 0.03
N ALA A 11 5.93 -1.48 -0.88
CA ALA A 11 4.52 -1.69 -0.58
C ALA A 11 4.03 -2.92 -1.33
N THR A 12 3.05 -3.60 -0.79
CA THR A 12 2.50 -4.82 -1.36
C THR A 12 1.01 -4.93 -1.07
N VAL A 13 0.30 -5.64 -1.94
CA VAL A 13 -1.07 -6.07 -1.65
C VAL A 13 -0.96 -7.34 -0.79
N ASN A 14 -1.38 -7.26 0.47
CA ASN A 14 -1.27 -8.38 1.40
C ASN A 14 -2.61 -9.07 1.68
N LEU A 15 -3.69 -8.55 1.16
CA LEU A 15 -5.02 -9.15 1.28
C LEU A 15 -5.78 -8.84 -0.02
N CYS A 16 -6.37 -9.85 -0.63
CA CYS A 16 -7.09 -9.68 -1.89
C CYS A 16 -8.31 -10.59 -1.91
N ASP A 17 -9.47 -10.01 -1.65
CA ASP A 17 -10.78 -10.66 -1.84
C ASP A 17 -10.78 -12.11 -1.31
N SER A 18 -10.33 -12.30 -0.08
CA SER A 18 -10.28 -13.63 0.50
C SER A 18 -11.70 -14.14 0.85
N PRO A 19 -11.91 -15.46 0.96
CA PRO A 19 -13.20 -15.99 1.35
C PRO A 19 -13.72 -15.45 2.68
N SER A 20 -12.83 -15.17 3.62
CA SER A 20 -13.19 -14.61 4.94
C SER A 20 -13.45 -13.11 4.91
N LYS A 21 -12.95 -12.41 3.89
CA LYS A 21 -13.12 -10.96 3.73
C LYS A 21 -13.37 -10.60 2.27
N PRO A 22 -14.53 -10.96 1.74
CA PRO A 22 -14.84 -10.67 0.33
C PRO A 22 -14.88 -9.16 0.08
N GLY A 23 -14.33 -8.74 -1.04
CA GLY A 23 -14.28 -7.34 -1.44
C GLY A 23 -13.23 -6.52 -0.70
N ALA A 24 -12.42 -7.13 0.16
CA ALA A 24 -11.38 -6.43 0.91
C ALA A 24 -10.05 -6.47 0.17
N VAL A 25 -9.38 -5.32 0.15
CA VAL A 25 -8.03 -5.17 -0.40
C VAL A 25 -7.16 -4.54 0.66
N GLY A 26 -6.13 -5.26 1.09
CA GLY A 26 -5.17 -4.77 2.05
C GLY A 26 -3.86 -4.36 1.36
N VAL A 27 -3.29 -3.25 1.81
CA VAL A 27 -1.98 -2.77 1.36
C VAL A 27 -1.10 -2.62 2.59
N ARG A 28 0.09 -3.19 2.52
CA ARG A 28 1.12 -3.06 3.54
C ARG A 28 2.31 -2.31 2.97
N VAL A 29 2.90 -1.43 3.79
CA VAL A 29 4.08 -0.67 3.43
C VAL A 29 5.18 -0.91 4.45
N SER A 30 6.41 -1.01 3.99
CA SER A 30 7.62 -1.08 4.81
C SER A 30 8.40 0.20 4.62
N ILE A 31 8.74 0.87 5.72
CA ILE A 31 9.39 2.19 5.69
C ILE A 31 10.63 2.15 6.57
N PRO A 32 11.82 2.34 5.99
CA PRO A 32 13.04 2.44 6.77
C PRO A 32 13.09 3.78 7.49
N ARG A 33 13.94 3.84 8.52
CA ARG A 33 14.27 5.07 9.20
C ARG A 33 15.10 5.97 8.31
N GLU A 34 14.91 7.28 8.44
CA GLU A 34 15.74 8.25 7.77
C GLU A 34 16.37 9.21 8.79
N LYS A 35 17.64 9.50 8.59
CA LYS A 35 18.41 10.37 9.50
C LYS A 35 17.86 11.80 9.46
N GLY A 36 17.66 12.40 10.63
CA GLY A 36 17.15 13.75 10.74
C GLY A 36 15.65 13.89 10.58
N ALA A 37 14.94 12.79 10.43
CA ALA A 37 13.50 12.80 10.22
C ALA A 37 12.86 11.68 11.04
N PRO A 38 12.55 11.93 12.33
CA PRO A 38 12.13 10.87 13.24
C PRO A 38 10.75 10.31 12.97
N HIS A 39 9.90 10.98 12.22
CA HIS A 39 8.53 10.53 11.99
C HIS A 39 8.36 9.95 10.60
N GLN A 40 7.82 8.74 10.54
CA GLN A 40 7.56 8.00 9.31
C GLN A 40 6.06 8.03 9.02
N TRP A 41 5.67 8.63 7.91
CA TRP A 41 4.28 8.82 7.52
C TRP A 41 4.00 8.15 6.19
N ALA A 42 2.79 7.66 6.03
CA ALA A 42 2.36 7.09 4.75
C ALA A 42 0.92 7.45 4.46
N ARG A 43 0.63 7.68 3.20
CA ARG A 43 -0.71 7.79 2.65
C ARG A 43 -0.91 6.67 1.65
N ILE A 44 -1.85 5.80 1.91
CA ILE A 44 -2.16 4.66 1.06
C ILE A 44 -3.45 4.96 0.32
N ARG A 45 -3.37 4.92 -1.02
CA ARG A 45 -4.52 5.07 -1.89
C ARG A 45 -4.61 3.87 -2.81
N LEU A 46 -5.79 3.63 -3.34
CA LEU A 46 -5.99 2.59 -4.34
C LEU A 46 -6.17 3.19 -5.72
N GLN A 47 -5.64 2.47 -6.70
CA GLN A 47 -5.88 2.71 -8.11
C GLN A 47 -6.57 1.49 -8.71
N TRP A 48 -7.40 1.73 -9.71
CA TRP A 48 -7.99 0.68 -10.53
C TRP A 48 -7.49 0.78 -11.96
N PHE A 49 -7.40 -0.34 -12.62
CA PHE A 49 -6.94 -0.36 -14.00
C PHE A 49 -8.11 -0.14 -14.96
N ASP A 50 -8.03 0.94 -15.72
CA ASP A 50 -8.99 1.25 -16.77
C ASP A 50 -8.48 0.64 -18.09
N GLY A 51 -9.07 -0.50 -18.47
CA GLY A 51 -8.65 -1.22 -19.67
C GLY A 51 -8.93 -0.47 -20.97
N THR A 52 -9.92 0.42 -20.97
CA THR A 52 -10.22 1.24 -22.14
C THR A 52 -9.15 2.30 -22.36
N ALA A 53 -8.77 3.00 -21.29
CA ALA A 53 -7.73 4.01 -21.38
C ALA A 53 -6.32 3.42 -21.27
N ARG A 54 -6.19 2.15 -20.88
CA ARG A 54 -4.91 1.49 -20.59
C ARG A 54 -4.09 2.26 -19.56
N ALA A 55 -4.76 2.68 -18.50
CA ALA A 55 -4.16 3.51 -17.47
C ALA A 55 -4.70 3.16 -16.10
N TRP A 56 -3.88 3.37 -15.09
CA TRP A 56 -4.32 3.29 -13.70
C TRP A 56 -4.96 4.60 -13.30
N ARG A 57 -6.10 4.51 -12.63
CA ARG A 57 -6.85 5.67 -12.16
C ARG A 57 -7.10 5.57 -10.66
N LEU A 58 -7.11 6.70 -9.98
CA LEU A 58 -7.43 6.71 -8.55
C LEU A 58 -8.88 6.30 -8.32
N VAL A 59 -9.09 5.47 -7.32
CA VAL A 59 -10.41 5.13 -6.82
C VAL A 59 -10.96 6.37 -6.11
N ARG A 60 -12.08 6.89 -6.61
CA ARG A 60 -12.63 8.17 -6.14
C ARG A 60 -13.26 8.11 -4.77
N SER A 61 -13.87 7.00 -4.42
CA SER A 61 -14.62 6.88 -3.18
C SER A 61 -14.15 5.68 -2.39
N GLY A 62 -13.75 5.90 -1.14
CA GLY A 62 -13.33 4.83 -0.25
C GLY A 62 -11.97 4.24 -0.53
N GLY A 63 -11.16 4.89 -1.38
CA GLY A 63 -9.83 4.38 -1.75
C GLY A 63 -8.66 5.26 -1.28
N ASP A 64 -8.88 6.10 -0.29
CA ASP A 64 -7.84 6.98 0.25
C ASP A 64 -7.90 6.98 1.76
N ALA A 65 -6.86 6.47 2.39
CA ALA A 65 -6.77 6.39 3.85
C ALA A 65 -6.24 7.69 4.48
N GLY A 66 -5.74 8.64 3.69
CA GLY A 66 -5.09 9.85 4.19
C GLY A 66 -3.71 9.56 4.77
N PHE A 67 -2.96 10.61 5.11
CA PHE A 67 -1.68 10.43 5.76
C PHE A 67 -1.86 9.98 7.20
N ALA A 68 -1.08 8.97 7.60
CA ALA A 68 -1.01 8.49 8.96
C ALA A 68 0.45 8.32 9.37
N ARG A 69 0.75 8.63 10.63
CA ARG A 69 2.06 8.35 11.18
C ARG A 69 2.16 6.85 11.47
N ILE A 70 3.12 6.20 10.84
CA ILE A 70 3.34 4.76 10.96
C ILE A 70 4.36 4.46 12.06
N GLY A 71 5.39 5.30 12.18
CA GLY A 71 6.44 5.07 13.15
C GLY A 71 7.13 6.34 13.62
N ILE A 72 7.92 6.19 14.70
CA ILE A 72 8.71 7.25 15.29
C ILE A 72 10.14 6.74 15.44
N GLY A 73 11.01 7.10 14.51
CA GLY A 73 12.41 6.74 14.55
C GLY A 73 12.70 5.24 14.55
N THR A 74 11.75 4.45 14.15
CA THR A 74 11.89 2.99 14.09
C THR A 74 12.78 2.62 12.91
N ARG A 75 13.76 1.76 13.15
CA ARG A 75 14.71 1.33 12.12
C ARG A 75 14.00 0.85 10.87
N LEU A 76 12.96 0.06 11.06
CA LEU A 76 12.10 -0.43 10.01
C LEU A 76 10.70 -0.58 10.58
N VAL A 77 9.73 0.11 10.00
CA VAL A 77 8.36 0.01 10.45
C VAL A 77 7.48 -0.45 9.32
N GLN A 78 6.49 -1.26 9.65
CA GLN A 78 5.47 -1.68 8.72
C GLN A 78 4.11 -1.24 9.22
N GLY A 79 3.28 -0.83 8.28
CA GLY A 79 1.91 -0.47 8.53
C GLY A 79 1.06 -0.81 7.33
N GLY A 80 -0.24 -0.72 7.48
CA GLY A 80 -1.13 -1.04 6.38
C GLY A 80 -2.53 -0.53 6.61
N THR A 81 -3.33 -0.68 5.56
CA THR A 81 -4.73 -0.32 5.55
C THR A 81 -5.50 -1.34 4.75
N THR A 82 -6.69 -1.65 5.20
CA THR A 82 -7.62 -2.52 4.47
C THR A 82 -8.79 -1.68 3.97
N PHE A 83 -9.04 -1.77 2.67
CA PHE A 83 -10.18 -1.14 2.03
C PHE A 83 -11.21 -2.22 1.71
N THR A 84 -12.48 -1.93 1.95
CA THR A 84 -13.55 -2.87 1.66
C THR A 84 -14.56 -2.21 0.73
N PHE A 85 -14.89 -2.89 -0.36
CA PHE A 85 -15.81 -2.38 -1.37
C PHE A 85 -17.00 -3.30 -1.50
N PRO A 86 -18.15 -2.77 -1.97
CA PRO A 86 -19.23 -3.61 -2.41
C PRO A 86 -18.73 -4.56 -3.50
N LEU A 87 -19.24 -5.78 -3.51
CA LEU A 87 -18.87 -6.73 -4.54
C LEU A 87 -19.28 -6.22 -5.93
N PRO A 88 -18.42 -6.41 -6.94
CA PRO A 88 -18.78 -6.00 -8.29
C PRO A 88 -19.97 -6.82 -8.81
N LYS A 89 -20.63 -6.31 -9.84
CA LYS A 89 -21.75 -7.00 -10.47
C LYS A 89 -21.31 -8.37 -11.01
N PRO A 90 -22.20 -9.38 -10.98
CA PRO A 90 -21.87 -10.66 -11.60
C PRO A 90 -21.37 -10.49 -13.04
N GLY A 91 -20.32 -11.22 -13.38
CA GLY A 91 -19.68 -11.13 -14.69
C GLY A 91 -18.68 -10.00 -14.83
N SER A 92 -18.47 -9.19 -13.80
CA SER A 92 -17.52 -8.08 -13.86
C SER A 92 -16.21 -8.42 -13.18
N ARG A 93 -15.22 -7.61 -13.47
CA ARG A 93 -13.86 -7.75 -12.98
C ARG A 93 -13.26 -6.36 -12.72
N ILE A 94 -12.57 -6.23 -11.61
CA ILE A 94 -11.79 -5.03 -11.30
C ILE A 94 -10.39 -5.43 -10.87
N VAL A 95 -9.40 -4.68 -11.30
CA VAL A 95 -8.01 -4.87 -10.89
C VAL A 95 -7.57 -3.62 -10.12
N LEU A 96 -7.08 -3.84 -8.92
CA LEU A 96 -6.70 -2.78 -7.98
C LEU A 96 -5.23 -2.91 -7.60
N ARG A 97 -4.59 -1.79 -7.34
CA ARG A 97 -3.25 -1.75 -6.75
C ARG A 97 -3.13 -0.58 -5.78
N GLY A 98 -2.13 -0.63 -4.92
CA GLY A 98 -1.82 0.47 -4.02
C GLY A 98 -0.90 1.50 -4.64
N LEU A 99 -1.19 2.76 -4.37
CA LEU A 99 -0.30 3.90 -4.59
C LEU A 99 0.02 4.47 -3.22
N VAL A 100 1.29 4.45 -2.84
CA VAL A 100 1.71 4.84 -1.49
C VAL A 100 2.64 6.04 -1.58
N ASP A 101 2.28 7.09 -0.86
CA ASP A 101 3.16 8.23 -0.62
C ASP A 101 3.75 8.10 0.77
N VAL A 102 5.07 8.12 0.86
CA VAL A 102 5.80 8.06 2.13
C VAL A 102 6.46 9.40 2.36
N GLU A 103 6.36 9.88 3.59
CA GLU A 103 7.05 11.10 4.01
C GLU A 103 7.82 10.84 5.30
N TRP A 104 9.05 11.30 5.32
CA TRP A 104 9.86 11.37 6.53
C TRP A 104 9.82 12.81 7.02
N ARG A 105 9.34 13.00 8.23
CA ARG A 105 9.08 14.32 8.78
C ARG A 105 9.87 14.58 10.05
N ASP A 106 10.23 15.84 10.22
CA ASP A 106 10.68 16.37 11.50
C ASP A 106 9.63 17.38 11.95
N GLY A 107 8.82 16.99 12.93
CA GLY A 107 7.63 17.75 13.28
C GLY A 107 6.67 17.82 12.09
N THR A 108 6.38 19.02 11.63
CA THR A 108 5.53 19.27 10.47
C THR A 108 6.31 19.37 9.16
N GLU A 109 7.64 19.45 9.25
CA GLU A 109 8.49 19.58 8.07
C GLU A 109 8.69 18.24 7.38
N VAL A 110 8.44 18.19 6.09
CA VAL A 110 8.74 17.03 5.25
C VAL A 110 10.21 17.12 4.85
N VAL A 111 11.02 16.23 5.40
CA VAL A 111 12.46 16.18 5.13
C VAL A 111 12.74 15.42 3.84
N ASP A 112 12.02 14.35 3.61
CA ASP A 112 12.15 13.54 2.40
C ASP A 112 10.81 12.85 2.09
N HIS A 113 10.66 12.42 0.86
CA HIS A 113 9.44 11.74 0.43
C HIS A 113 9.74 10.73 -0.66
N ALA A 114 8.84 9.77 -0.81
CA ALA A 114 8.89 8.79 -1.89
C ALA A 114 7.48 8.40 -2.28
N ARG A 115 7.31 7.99 -3.53
CA ARG A 115 6.05 7.45 -4.03
C ARG A 115 6.33 6.11 -4.66
N LEU A 116 5.53 5.11 -4.31
CA LEU A 116 5.72 3.77 -4.83
C LEU A 116 4.38 3.10 -5.10
N ASN A 117 4.41 2.16 -6.02
CA ASN A 117 3.30 1.26 -6.28
C ASN A 117 3.54 -0.05 -5.53
N THR A 118 2.47 -0.78 -5.27
CA THR A 118 2.59 -2.12 -4.70
C THR A 118 3.33 -3.05 -5.65
N THR A 119 4.18 -3.89 -5.06
CA THR A 119 4.97 -4.90 -5.76
C THR A 119 4.83 -6.24 -5.07
N ALA A 120 5.19 -7.31 -5.77
CA ALA A 120 5.05 -8.67 -5.28
C ALA A 120 6.33 -9.16 -4.58
N GLY A 121 6.22 -10.23 -3.83
CA GLY A 121 7.37 -10.96 -3.30
C GLY A 121 7.92 -10.46 -1.96
N HIS A 122 7.18 -9.63 -1.25
CA HIS A 122 7.59 -9.11 0.05
C HIS A 122 6.89 -9.87 1.17
N ARG A 123 7.65 -10.65 1.91
CA ARG A 123 7.11 -11.42 3.03
C ARG A 123 7.58 -10.82 4.34
N ASP A 124 6.64 -10.70 5.28
CA ASP A 124 6.96 -10.48 6.67
C ASP A 124 7.29 -11.87 7.27
N GLY A 125 8.41 -11.98 7.97
CA GLY A 125 8.78 -13.21 8.64
C GLY A 125 7.78 -13.67 9.70
N LYS A 126 6.86 -12.81 10.09
CA LYS A 126 5.78 -13.13 11.03
C LYS A 126 4.49 -13.52 10.34
N ASP A 127 4.41 -13.43 9.03
CA ASP A 127 3.23 -13.79 8.27
C ASP A 127 3.11 -15.31 8.21
N ARG A 128 2.45 -15.85 9.19
CA ARG A 128 2.13 -17.29 9.25
C ARG A 128 0.77 -17.60 8.65
N GLN A 129 0.06 -16.57 8.22
CA GLN A 129 -1.26 -16.74 7.70
C GLN A 129 -1.27 -16.61 6.18
N ARG A 130 -2.41 -16.88 5.60
CA ARG A 130 -2.64 -16.88 4.15
C ARG A 130 -2.57 -15.50 3.53
N ARG A 131 -1.70 -14.67 4.04
CA ARG A 131 -1.44 -13.38 3.45
C ARG A 131 -0.60 -13.56 2.21
N VAL A 132 -0.92 -12.76 1.25
CA VAL A 132 -0.22 -12.76 -0.03
C VAL A 132 0.70 -11.54 -0.08
N SER A 133 1.58 -11.54 -1.06
CA SER A 133 2.34 -10.35 -1.43
C SER A 133 2.27 -10.22 -2.94
N ARG A 134 1.42 -9.32 -3.39
CA ARG A 134 1.10 -9.14 -4.81
C ARG A 134 1.25 -7.70 -5.23
N SER A 135 1.49 -7.48 -6.52
CA SER A 135 1.51 -6.14 -7.09
C SER A 135 0.11 -5.58 -7.28
N SER A 136 -0.89 -6.43 -7.46
CA SER A 136 -2.26 -6.02 -7.69
C SER A 136 -3.25 -7.05 -7.14
N CYS A 137 -4.51 -6.65 -7.06
CA CYS A 137 -5.61 -7.49 -6.62
C CYS A 137 -6.68 -7.50 -7.71
N GLU A 138 -6.99 -8.69 -8.21
CA GLU A 138 -8.09 -8.87 -9.14
C GLU A 138 -9.30 -9.42 -8.41
N ILE A 139 -10.43 -8.72 -8.52
CA ILE A 139 -11.69 -9.16 -7.95
C ILE A 139 -12.65 -9.46 -9.11
N THR A 140 -13.12 -10.69 -9.17
CA THR A 140 -14.06 -11.16 -10.20
C THR A 140 -15.34 -11.67 -9.54
N ARG A 141 -16.49 -11.53 -10.27
CA ARG A 141 -17.78 -12.07 -9.85
C ARG A 141 -18.57 -12.60 -11.05
#